data_1bc87351e832f80e7e61f1549feb796f
#
_entry.id   1bc87351e832f80e7e61f1549feb796f
#
_cell.length_a   1.000
_cell.length_b   1.000
_cell.length_c   1.000
_cell.angle_alpha   90.00
_cell.angle_beta   90.00
_cell.angle_gamma   90.00
#
_symmetry.space_group_name_H-M   'P 1'
#
loop_
_entity.id
_entity.type
_entity.pdbx_description
1 polymer ?
#
loop_
_entity_poly.entity_id
_entity_poly.type
_entity_poly.pdbx_seq_one_letter_code
_entity_poly.pdbx_strand_id
1 'polypeptide(L)'
;MQVPIVIVGDEGGRFVSAIESQRGQVSVVRHVHDIGEMLGLAQSGLARAVLIVTGGEELTLSMVKSLHHLEVAVCLVNDQGTQPPIEGIHPIDSLADTAEIVSEIEKAVDTLLNSEQTGEQANQAQNEEPALSAPAQSHPIRGDEKQDAPAPSPAEGKIVAVWGPYGSPGRTTLAINLAAAYAETGYSVCLVDADTYGASVGAALGLTDDYSSLAQLCHHADRGGITQQQLKELTHTVSHRSHYFDIITGINRPDRWVEVRSNALDLVLDTLVSTYDLVVIDTSFCLEEDPALSFDGLTPQRNDATLTSLARADHLIALGLADLVGVPRLIKAYDTLSQVLGPAFDQRISIVFNRVRTEALGPSAQAALEHSWERFGPSLPIAAQLPEDSPSADKARLAGTTILEAAPQTELARQLQALADTSRNTLGIGKPAPSLTPPPSPSMVEKKKPWVRFTRRPRS
;
A
#
# COMPACT_ATOMS: atom_id res chain seq x y z
N MET A 1 -36.86 -11.10 -8.17
CA MET A 1 -36.54 -10.08 -7.14
C MET A 1 -36.35 -8.77 -7.90
N GLN A 2 -36.97 -7.67 -7.47
CA GLN A 2 -36.78 -6.41 -8.20
C GLN A 2 -35.37 -5.89 -7.93
N VAL A 3 -34.63 -5.50 -8.98
CA VAL A 3 -33.29 -4.91 -8.92
C VAL A 3 -33.45 -3.38 -8.82
N PRO A 4 -33.20 -2.77 -7.66
CA PRO A 4 -33.29 -1.33 -7.51
C PRO A 4 -32.02 -0.68 -8.12
N ILE A 5 -32.23 0.34 -8.96
CA ILE A 5 -31.13 1.06 -9.62
C ILE A 5 -31.16 2.55 -9.38
N VAL A 6 -29.97 3.17 -9.43
CA VAL A 6 -29.80 4.64 -9.49
C VAL A 6 -29.31 4.99 -10.89
N ILE A 7 -29.90 6.03 -11.49
CA ILE A 7 -29.49 6.56 -12.80
C ILE A 7 -28.73 7.85 -12.57
N VAL A 8 -27.59 8.01 -13.24
CA VAL A 8 -26.67 9.16 -13.10
C VAL A 8 -26.55 9.92 -14.41
N GLY A 9 -26.60 11.24 -14.32
CA GLY A 9 -26.33 12.17 -15.42
C GLY A 9 -27.56 12.89 -15.98
N ASP A 10 -27.35 14.03 -16.62
CA ASP A 10 -28.39 14.95 -17.04
C ASP A 10 -29.38 14.36 -18.05
N GLU A 11 -28.94 13.44 -18.88
CA GLU A 11 -29.78 12.74 -19.85
C GLU A 11 -30.51 11.50 -19.28
N GLY A 12 -30.31 11.20 -17.99
CA GLY A 12 -30.89 10.01 -17.32
C GLY A 12 -32.42 9.96 -17.34
N GLY A 13 -33.10 11.09 -17.41
CA GLY A 13 -34.58 11.19 -17.38
C GLY A 13 -35.29 10.36 -18.46
N ARG A 14 -34.72 10.19 -19.65
CA ARG A 14 -35.26 9.34 -20.73
C ARG A 14 -35.25 7.87 -20.34
N PHE A 15 -34.23 7.41 -19.64
CA PHE A 15 -34.10 6.04 -19.18
C PHE A 15 -35.03 5.74 -18.02
N VAL A 16 -35.27 6.69 -17.11
CA VAL A 16 -36.27 6.56 -16.04
C VAL A 16 -37.63 6.19 -16.62
N SER A 17 -38.13 7.04 -17.51
CA SER A 17 -39.46 6.83 -18.11
C SER A 17 -39.54 5.52 -18.93
N ALA A 18 -38.47 5.17 -19.63
CA ALA A 18 -38.39 3.96 -20.41
C ALA A 18 -38.43 2.70 -19.55
N ILE A 19 -37.61 2.62 -18.51
CA ILE A 19 -37.50 1.44 -17.62
C ILE A 19 -38.79 1.27 -16.78
N GLU A 20 -39.35 2.35 -16.22
CA GLU A 20 -40.60 2.26 -15.43
C GLU A 20 -41.80 1.84 -16.26
N SER A 21 -41.85 2.20 -17.56
CA SER A 21 -42.94 1.81 -18.45
C SER A 21 -43.00 0.31 -18.72
N GLN A 22 -41.91 -0.43 -18.62
CA GLN A 22 -41.84 -1.87 -18.90
C GLN A 22 -42.39 -2.76 -17.76
N ARG A 23 -42.58 -2.25 -16.52
CA ARG A 23 -42.98 -3.04 -15.36
C ARG A 23 -42.15 -4.32 -15.17
N GLY A 24 -40.83 -4.24 -15.48
CA GLY A 24 -39.86 -5.34 -15.43
C GLY A 24 -39.34 -5.63 -14.03
N GLN A 25 -38.24 -6.38 -13.99
CA GLN A 25 -37.53 -6.72 -12.74
C GLN A 25 -36.64 -5.58 -12.23
N VAL A 26 -36.34 -4.56 -13.05
CA VAL A 26 -35.54 -3.39 -12.67
C VAL A 26 -36.48 -2.24 -12.28
N SER A 27 -36.17 -1.58 -11.16
CA SER A 27 -36.91 -0.40 -10.66
C SER A 27 -35.98 0.76 -10.41
N VAL A 28 -36.35 1.96 -10.86
CA VAL A 28 -35.53 3.18 -10.64
C VAL A 28 -35.84 3.74 -9.26
N VAL A 29 -34.85 3.71 -8.38
CA VAL A 29 -34.95 4.30 -7.02
C VAL A 29 -34.84 5.81 -7.10
N ARG A 30 -33.85 6.30 -7.86
CA ARG A 30 -33.60 7.73 -8.00
C ARG A 30 -32.81 8.04 -9.29
N HIS A 31 -33.06 9.23 -9.81
CA HIS A 31 -32.22 9.86 -10.82
C HIS A 31 -31.43 11.01 -10.16
N VAL A 32 -30.10 10.99 -10.33
CA VAL A 32 -29.16 11.94 -9.74
C VAL A 32 -28.30 12.58 -10.83
N HIS A 33 -27.74 13.75 -10.55
CA HIS A 33 -26.97 14.50 -11.53
C HIS A 33 -25.47 14.33 -11.40
N ASP A 34 -24.98 13.95 -10.20
CA ASP A 34 -23.56 13.78 -9.94
C ASP A 34 -23.24 12.44 -9.29
N ILE A 35 -21.96 12.06 -9.40
CA ILE A 35 -21.44 10.79 -8.87
C ILE A 35 -21.44 10.78 -7.34
N GLY A 36 -21.26 11.91 -6.67
CA GLY A 36 -21.25 11.99 -5.20
C GLY A 36 -22.61 11.61 -4.60
N GLU A 37 -23.72 12.12 -5.17
CA GLU A 37 -25.08 11.75 -4.74
C GLU A 37 -25.36 10.27 -5.01
N MET A 38 -24.90 9.74 -6.14
CA MET A 38 -25.01 8.32 -6.49
C MET A 38 -24.32 7.42 -5.45
N LEU A 39 -23.09 7.78 -5.07
CA LEU A 39 -22.32 7.01 -4.09
C LEU A 39 -23.01 6.97 -2.72
N GLY A 40 -23.56 8.09 -2.25
CA GLY A 40 -24.32 8.13 -0.99
C GLY A 40 -25.56 7.22 -1.03
N LEU A 41 -26.24 7.14 -2.18
CA LEU A 41 -27.39 6.22 -2.35
C LEU A 41 -26.96 4.75 -2.41
N ALA A 42 -25.84 4.43 -3.07
CA ALA A 42 -25.30 3.08 -3.11
C ALA A 42 -24.91 2.61 -1.70
N GLN A 43 -24.24 3.44 -0.92
CA GLN A 43 -23.84 3.14 0.47
C GLN A 43 -25.04 2.94 1.42
N SER A 44 -26.14 3.60 1.16
CA SER A 44 -27.37 3.39 1.96
C SER A 44 -28.06 2.04 1.69
N GLY A 45 -27.51 1.21 0.77
CA GLY A 45 -28.08 -0.09 0.39
C GLY A 45 -29.37 0.00 -0.43
N LEU A 46 -29.69 1.19 -0.95
CA LEU A 46 -30.90 1.43 -1.73
C LEU A 46 -30.78 1.00 -3.19
N ALA A 47 -29.58 0.74 -3.70
CA ALA A 47 -29.31 0.34 -5.06
C ALA A 47 -28.57 -1.00 -5.13
N ARG A 48 -28.83 -1.78 -6.18
CA ARG A 48 -28.09 -2.99 -6.57
C ARG A 48 -27.34 -2.81 -7.89
N ALA A 49 -27.69 -1.77 -8.63
CA ALA A 49 -26.89 -1.34 -9.77
C ALA A 49 -26.98 0.18 -9.95
N VAL A 50 -25.98 0.73 -10.59
CA VAL A 50 -25.95 2.13 -11.06
C VAL A 50 -25.87 2.14 -12.58
N LEU A 51 -26.68 2.97 -13.22
CA LEU A 51 -26.67 3.23 -14.65
C LEU A 51 -26.14 4.63 -14.90
N ILE A 52 -24.94 4.75 -15.41
CA ILE A 52 -24.27 6.03 -15.69
C ILE A 52 -24.50 6.36 -17.16
N VAL A 53 -25.17 7.46 -17.41
CA VAL A 53 -25.52 7.95 -18.75
C VAL A 53 -24.56 9.03 -19.21
N THR A 54 -24.16 9.91 -18.30
CA THR A 54 -23.16 10.97 -18.52
C THR A 54 -22.28 11.09 -17.29
N GLY A 55 -21.04 11.59 -17.44
CA GLY A 55 -20.09 11.71 -16.33
C GLY A 55 -19.22 10.49 -16.10
N GLY A 56 -19.23 9.51 -17.00
CA GLY A 56 -18.41 8.30 -16.88
C GLY A 56 -16.89 8.56 -16.82
N GLU A 57 -16.45 9.72 -17.31
CA GLU A 57 -15.05 10.17 -17.19
C GLU A 57 -14.62 10.55 -15.76
N GLU A 58 -15.57 10.80 -14.86
CA GLU A 58 -15.32 11.09 -13.44
C GLU A 58 -15.19 9.80 -12.60
N LEU A 59 -15.56 8.64 -13.16
CA LEU A 59 -15.38 7.37 -12.48
C LEU A 59 -13.90 7.05 -12.30
N THR A 60 -13.59 6.51 -11.13
CA THR A 60 -12.27 5.95 -10.84
C THR A 60 -12.38 4.46 -10.56
N LEU A 61 -11.28 3.71 -10.75
CA LEU A 61 -11.25 2.28 -10.45
C LEU A 61 -11.55 1.99 -8.97
N SER A 62 -11.12 2.90 -8.08
CA SER A 62 -11.43 2.82 -6.66
C SER A 62 -12.92 2.96 -6.37
N MET A 63 -13.63 3.87 -7.06
CA MET A 63 -15.08 3.99 -6.93
C MET A 63 -15.80 2.73 -7.42
N VAL A 64 -15.38 2.18 -8.56
CA VAL A 64 -15.95 0.93 -9.09
C VAL A 64 -15.75 -0.23 -8.13
N LYS A 65 -14.54 -0.41 -7.58
CA LYS A 65 -14.26 -1.43 -6.57
C LYS A 65 -15.09 -1.21 -5.29
N SER A 66 -15.22 0.01 -4.82
CA SER A 66 -16.06 0.31 -3.64
C SER A 66 -17.53 -0.01 -3.87
N LEU A 67 -18.06 0.29 -5.06
CA LEU A 67 -19.44 -0.07 -5.43
C LEU A 67 -19.62 -1.59 -5.48
N HIS A 68 -18.64 -2.31 -6.03
CA HIS A 68 -18.68 -3.77 -6.04
C HIS A 68 -18.66 -4.37 -4.63
N HIS A 69 -17.85 -3.86 -3.72
CA HIS A 69 -17.87 -4.29 -2.30
C HIS A 69 -19.21 -4.03 -1.59
N LEU A 70 -19.99 -3.08 -2.09
CA LEU A 70 -21.36 -2.84 -1.63
C LEU A 70 -22.40 -3.70 -2.39
N GLU A 71 -21.95 -4.66 -3.19
CA GLU A 71 -22.78 -5.49 -4.09
C GLU A 71 -23.60 -4.66 -5.09
N VAL A 72 -23.02 -3.52 -5.55
CA VAL A 72 -23.66 -2.63 -6.53
C VAL A 72 -22.92 -2.74 -7.87
N ALA A 73 -23.60 -3.24 -8.89
CA ALA A 73 -23.06 -3.35 -10.24
C ALA A 73 -22.98 -1.98 -10.92
N VAL A 74 -21.92 -1.74 -11.71
CA VAL A 74 -21.71 -0.48 -12.42
C VAL A 74 -21.93 -0.67 -13.90
N CYS A 75 -22.93 0.01 -14.45
CA CYS A 75 -23.28 0.00 -15.87
C CYS A 75 -23.02 1.40 -16.47
N LEU A 76 -22.33 1.46 -17.61
CA LEU A 76 -22.03 2.71 -18.32
C LEU A 76 -22.64 2.65 -19.72
N VAL A 77 -23.45 3.67 -20.03
CA VAL A 77 -23.97 3.86 -21.40
C VAL A 77 -22.85 4.43 -22.26
N ASN A 78 -22.50 3.72 -23.33
CA ASN A 78 -21.37 4.05 -24.19
C ASN A 78 -21.71 3.83 -25.67
N ASP A 79 -20.97 4.46 -26.59
CA ASP A 79 -21.15 4.22 -28.02
C ASP A 79 -20.62 2.83 -28.45
N GLN A 80 -21.23 2.24 -29.46
CA GLN A 80 -20.90 0.91 -29.96
C GLN A 80 -19.40 0.72 -30.17
N GLY A 81 -18.84 -0.34 -29.54
CA GLY A 81 -17.46 -0.76 -29.75
C GLY A 81 -16.43 0.01 -28.93
N THR A 82 -16.83 0.96 -28.10
CA THR A 82 -15.94 1.63 -27.15
C THR A 82 -15.83 0.79 -25.87
N GLN A 83 -14.64 0.30 -25.55
CA GLN A 83 -14.41 -0.37 -24.26
C GLN A 83 -14.55 0.63 -23.11
N PRO A 84 -15.13 0.23 -21.96
CA PRO A 84 -15.18 1.08 -20.79
C PRO A 84 -13.74 1.44 -20.37
N PRO A 85 -13.53 2.67 -19.88
CA PRO A 85 -12.19 3.15 -19.53
C PRO A 85 -11.60 2.43 -18.31
N ILE A 86 -12.43 1.69 -17.56
CA ILE A 86 -12.07 1.08 -16.27
C ILE A 86 -12.63 -0.34 -16.25
N GLU A 87 -11.82 -1.27 -15.73
CA GLU A 87 -12.23 -2.67 -15.53
C GLU A 87 -13.32 -2.77 -14.44
N GLY A 88 -14.27 -3.71 -14.66
CA GLY A 88 -15.39 -3.89 -13.73
C GLY A 88 -16.64 -3.08 -14.10
N ILE A 89 -16.60 -2.22 -15.11
CA ILE A 89 -17.76 -1.52 -15.64
C ILE A 89 -18.41 -2.36 -16.74
N HIS A 90 -19.73 -2.55 -16.64
CA HIS A 90 -20.51 -3.24 -17.67
C HIS A 90 -20.97 -2.24 -18.74
N PRO A 91 -20.47 -2.32 -20.00
CA PRO A 91 -20.86 -1.38 -21.04
C PRO A 91 -22.28 -1.68 -21.55
N ILE A 92 -23.09 -0.64 -21.75
CA ILE A 92 -24.41 -0.71 -22.38
C ILE A 92 -24.38 0.18 -23.62
N ASP A 93 -24.84 -0.34 -24.76
CA ASP A 93 -24.88 0.43 -26.00
C ASP A 93 -25.85 1.63 -25.89
N SER A 94 -25.40 2.81 -26.30
CA SER A 94 -26.21 4.02 -26.32
C SER A 94 -27.46 3.92 -27.23
N LEU A 95 -27.45 2.99 -28.21
CA LEU A 95 -28.53 2.70 -29.12
C LEU A 95 -29.40 1.52 -28.67
N ALA A 96 -29.07 0.83 -27.57
CA ALA A 96 -29.84 -0.30 -27.06
C ALA A 96 -31.29 0.08 -26.76
N ASP A 97 -32.19 -0.81 -27.04
CA ASP A 97 -33.58 -0.63 -26.64
C ASP A 97 -33.76 -0.86 -25.12
N THR A 98 -34.93 -0.48 -24.62
CA THR A 98 -35.16 -0.54 -23.15
C THR A 98 -35.13 -1.98 -22.61
N ALA A 99 -35.53 -2.98 -23.42
CA ALA A 99 -35.50 -4.38 -22.99
C ALA A 99 -34.06 -4.90 -22.93
N GLU A 100 -33.23 -4.48 -23.87
CA GLU A 100 -31.79 -4.78 -23.88
C GLU A 100 -31.09 -4.14 -22.69
N ILE A 101 -31.36 -2.85 -22.36
CA ILE A 101 -30.80 -2.16 -21.22
C ILE A 101 -31.12 -2.89 -19.91
N VAL A 102 -32.37 -3.24 -19.69
CA VAL A 102 -32.83 -4.00 -18.53
C VAL A 102 -32.08 -5.34 -18.42
N SER A 103 -31.98 -6.07 -19.54
CA SER A 103 -31.29 -7.36 -19.60
C SER A 103 -29.79 -7.23 -19.27
N GLU A 104 -29.11 -6.17 -19.76
CA GLU A 104 -27.71 -5.94 -19.49
C GLU A 104 -27.46 -5.55 -18.01
N ILE A 105 -28.37 -4.78 -17.40
CA ILE A 105 -28.30 -4.47 -15.96
C ILE A 105 -28.46 -5.75 -15.12
N GLU A 106 -29.43 -6.62 -15.47
CA GLU A 106 -29.62 -7.91 -14.78
C GLU A 106 -28.37 -8.79 -14.88
N LYS A 107 -27.77 -8.89 -16.08
CA LYS A 107 -26.53 -9.64 -16.29
C LYS A 107 -25.35 -9.08 -15.47
N ALA A 108 -25.23 -7.75 -15.38
CA ALA A 108 -24.18 -7.12 -14.61
C ALA A 108 -24.29 -7.48 -13.12
N VAL A 109 -25.51 -7.44 -12.56
CA VAL A 109 -25.77 -7.82 -11.17
C VAL A 109 -25.48 -9.31 -10.94
N ASP A 110 -25.96 -10.19 -11.83
CA ASP A 110 -25.71 -11.63 -11.71
C ASP A 110 -24.22 -11.97 -11.83
N THR A 111 -23.49 -11.28 -12.70
CA THR A 111 -22.04 -11.47 -12.86
C THR A 111 -21.29 -11.08 -11.59
N LEU A 112 -21.65 -9.96 -10.98
CA LEU A 112 -21.05 -9.49 -9.74
C LEU A 112 -21.28 -10.49 -8.60
N LEU A 113 -22.51 -10.92 -8.39
CA LEU A 113 -22.88 -11.87 -7.32
C LEU A 113 -22.21 -13.25 -7.49
N ASN A 114 -22.03 -13.71 -8.72
CA ASN A 114 -21.38 -14.99 -9.00
C ASN A 114 -19.85 -14.92 -8.83
N SER A 115 -19.23 -13.77 -9.05
CA SER A 115 -17.79 -13.58 -8.87
C SER A 115 -17.38 -13.63 -7.38
N GLU A 116 -18.22 -13.13 -6.49
CA GLU A 116 -17.97 -13.18 -5.03
C GLU A 116 -18.08 -14.60 -4.46
N GLN A 117 -19.05 -15.40 -4.94
CA GLN A 117 -19.21 -16.80 -4.50
C GLN A 117 -18.02 -17.69 -4.90
N THR A 118 -17.33 -17.36 -5.98
CA THR A 118 -16.13 -18.09 -6.42
C THR A 118 -14.90 -17.72 -5.58
N GLY A 119 -14.81 -16.47 -5.11
CA GLY A 119 -13.75 -15.99 -4.21
C GLY A 119 -13.86 -16.56 -2.79
N GLU A 120 -15.06 -16.68 -2.23
CA GLU A 120 -15.30 -17.26 -0.91
C GLU A 120 -15.05 -18.77 -0.86
N GLN A 121 -15.36 -19.50 -1.92
CA GLN A 121 -15.08 -20.95 -2.01
C GLN A 121 -13.58 -21.25 -2.13
N ALA A 122 -12.79 -20.37 -2.74
CA ALA A 122 -11.34 -20.52 -2.80
C ALA A 122 -10.68 -20.30 -1.43
N ASN A 123 -11.23 -19.41 -0.58
CA ASN A 123 -10.74 -19.16 0.77
C ASN A 123 -11.17 -20.22 1.80
N GLN A 124 -12.31 -20.90 1.60
CA GLN A 124 -12.76 -22.00 2.49
C GLN A 124 -12.04 -23.32 2.22
N ALA A 125 -11.58 -23.55 0.99
CA ALA A 125 -10.84 -24.77 0.65
C ALA A 125 -9.39 -24.83 1.21
N GLN A 126 -8.88 -23.75 1.77
CA GLN A 126 -7.54 -23.70 2.39
C GLN A 126 -7.55 -23.97 3.90
N ASN A 127 -8.69 -24.14 4.55
CA ASN A 127 -8.81 -24.33 6.00
C ASN A 127 -9.27 -25.73 6.44
N GLU A 128 -9.33 -26.73 5.55
CA GLU A 128 -9.60 -28.11 5.96
C GLU A 128 -8.29 -28.91 6.07
N GLU A 129 -7.92 -29.24 7.30
CA GLU A 129 -6.86 -30.20 7.63
C GLU A 129 -7.21 -31.60 7.07
N PRO A 130 -6.27 -32.33 6.44
CA PRO A 130 -6.54 -33.69 6.00
C PRO A 130 -6.50 -34.68 7.15
N ALA A 131 -7.64 -35.26 7.46
CA ALA A 131 -7.77 -36.40 8.35
C ALA A 131 -7.05 -37.63 7.78
N LEU A 132 -6.19 -38.23 8.60
CA LEU A 132 -5.46 -39.49 8.38
C LEU A 132 -6.42 -40.67 8.09
N SER A 133 -6.24 -41.32 6.94
CA SER A 133 -6.74 -42.67 6.71
C SER A 133 -5.71 -43.49 5.93
N ALA A 134 -5.47 -44.70 6.43
CA ALA A 134 -4.42 -45.65 6.08
C ALA A 134 -4.67 -46.42 4.75
N PRO A 135 -3.79 -47.35 4.32
CA PRO A 135 -3.35 -47.52 2.93
C PRO A 135 -4.05 -48.62 2.15
N ALA A 136 -4.15 -48.49 0.84
CA ALA A 136 -4.48 -49.64 -0.06
C ALA A 136 -3.65 -49.59 -1.36
N GLN A 137 -2.77 -50.55 -1.46
CA GLN A 137 -2.35 -51.38 -2.57
C GLN A 137 -2.12 -50.81 -3.99
N SER A 138 -0.89 -51.08 -4.40
CA SER A 138 -0.26 -50.92 -5.71
C SER A 138 -0.88 -51.72 -6.85
N HIS A 139 -0.95 -51.13 -8.04
CA HIS A 139 -0.73 -51.85 -9.32
C HIS A 139 -0.07 -50.88 -10.35
N PRO A 140 0.85 -51.37 -11.20
CA PRO A 140 1.67 -50.55 -12.08
C PRO A 140 1.07 -50.48 -13.49
N ILE A 141 1.04 -49.25 -14.06
CA ILE A 141 0.90 -49.08 -15.53
C ILE A 141 1.94 -48.07 -16.03
N ARG A 142 2.65 -48.52 -17.07
CA ARG A 142 3.61 -47.77 -17.88
C ARG A 142 3.00 -46.61 -18.61
N GLY A 143 3.77 -45.58 -18.85
CA GLY A 143 3.55 -44.55 -19.86
C GLY A 143 4.31 -43.28 -19.52
N ASP A 144 5.53 -43.13 -20.08
CA ASP A 144 6.29 -41.90 -20.11
C ASP A 144 5.50 -40.81 -20.90
N GLU A 145 4.96 -39.85 -20.21
CA GLU A 145 4.77 -38.50 -20.72
C GLU A 145 5.19 -37.54 -19.60
N LYS A 146 6.33 -36.88 -19.81
CA LYS A 146 6.73 -35.72 -19.03
C LYS A 146 5.68 -34.63 -19.24
N GLN A 147 4.70 -34.57 -18.35
CA GLN A 147 3.98 -33.34 -18.12
C GLN A 147 4.93 -32.40 -17.40
N ASP A 148 5.35 -31.35 -18.09
CA ASP A 148 5.97 -30.20 -17.48
C ASP A 148 5.06 -29.74 -16.34
N ALA A 149 5.53 -29.84 -15.11
CA ALA A 149 4.88 -29.24 -13.96
C ALA A 149 4.70 -27.74 -14.25
N PRO A 150 3.52 -27.14 -13.99
CA PRO A 150 3.36 -25.71 -14.15
C PRO A 150 4.45 -25.02 -13.35
N ALA A 151 5.14 -24.06 -13.97
CA ALA A 151 6.13 -23.26 -13.31
C ALA A 151 5.49 -22.66 -12.05
N PRO A 152 6.18 -22.68 -10.87
CA PRO A 152 5.65 -22.07 -9.66
C PRO A 152 5.28 -20.63 -10.00
N SER A 153 4.06 -20.22 -9.65
CA SER A 153 3.62 -18.83 -9.73
C SER A 153 4.70 -17.97 -9.05
N PRO A 154 5.13 -16.85 -9.65
CA PRO A 154 6.09 -15.98 -8.99
C PRO A 154 5.57 -15.67 -7.59
N ALA A 155 6.42 -15.91 -6.57
CA ALA A 155 6.06 -15.61 -5.20
C ALA A 155 5.73 -14.12 -5.11
N GLU A 156 4.58 -13.80 -4.56
CA GLU A 156 4.14 -12.42 -4.34
C GLU A 156 5.12 -11.72 -3.40
N GLY A 157 5.52 -10.49 -3.74
CA GLY A 157 6.43 -9.69 -2.93
C GLY A 157 5.86 -9.39 -1.55
N LYS A 158 6.71 -8.98 -0.62
CA LYS A 158 6.37 -8.72 0.78
C LYS A 158 6.48 -7.25 1.15
N ILE A 159 5.57 -6.77 2.00
CA ILE A 159 5.51 -5.38 2.46
C ILE A 159 6.06 -5.27 3.87
N VAL A 160 7.04 -4.37 4.07
CA VAL A 160 7.58 -3.98 5.38
C VAL A 160 7.23 -2.51 5.63
N ALA A 161 6.35 -2.23 6.58
CA ALA A 161 6.02 -0.88 6.97
C ALA A 161 6.87 -0.43 8.17
N VAL A 162 7.40 0.80 8.11
CA VAL A 162 8.09 1.45 9.22
C VAL A 162 7.21 2.54 9.77
N TRP A 163 6.72 2.35 10.99
CA TRP A 163 5.85 3.28 11.69
C TRP A 163 6.42 3.64 13.07
N GLY A 164 5.97 4.73 13.61
CA GLY A 164 6.27 5.14 14.99
C GLY A 164 5.56 6.43 15.32
N PRO A 165 5.25 6.67 16.62
CA PRO A 165 4.51 7.84 17.05
C PRO A 165 5.25 9.14 16.74
N TYR A 166 4.54 10.26 16.90
CA TYR A 166 5.12 11.60 16.75
C TYR A 166 6.36 11.81 17.63
N GLY A 167 7.25 12.74 17.22
CA GLY A 167 8.52 13.02 17.91
C GLY A 167 9.76 12.61 17.14
N SER A 168 9.60 12.31 15.84
CA SER A 168 10.72 12.02 14.92
C SER A 168 11.64 10.88 15.38
N PRO A 169 11.13 9.68 15.65
CA PRO A 169 11.94 8.56 16.12
C PRO A 169 12.97 8.08 15.09
N GLY A 170 12.91 8.57 13.84
CA GLY A 170 13.85 8.22 12.77
C GLY A 170 13.29 7.22 11.76
N ARG A 171 11.96 7.20 11.56
CA ARG A 171 11.27 6.31 10.62
C ARG A 171 11.91 6.31 9.23
N THR A 172 12.00 7.48 8.60
CA THR A 172 12.60 7.65 7.27
C THR A 172 14.05 7.14 7.21
N THR A 173 14.85 7.45 8.23
CA THR A 173 16.24 6.97 8.30
C THR A 173 16.30 5.45 8.38
N LEU A 174 15.40 4.84 9.17
CA LEU A 174 15.31 3.39 9.26
C LEU A 174 14.83 2.75 7.96
N ALA A 175 13.76 3.28 7.35
CA ALA A 175 13.20 2.77 6.09
C ALA A 175 14.24 2.77 4.96
N ILE A 176 14.98 3.87 4.80
CA ILE A 176 16.08 3.99 3.81
C ILE A 176 17.14 2.90 4.03
N ASN A 177 17.58 2.69 5.27
CA ASN A 177 18.65 1.74 5.56
C ASN A 177 18.17 0.29 5.50
N LEU A 178 16.90 0.01 5.81
CA LEU A 178 16.31 -1.32 5.58
C LEU A 178 16.24 -1.66 4.09
N ALA A 179 15.76 -0.73 3.26
CA ALA A 179 15.71 -0.93 1.81
C ALA A 179 17.10 -1.24 1.24
N ALA A 180 18.12 -0.49 1.67
CA ALA A 180 19.51 -0.73 1.29
C ALA A 180 20.04 -2.09 1.77
N ALA A 181 19.76 -2.48 3.03
CA ALA A 181 20.17 -3.75 3.60
C ALA A 181 19.54 -4.95 2.87
N TYR A 182 18.27 -4.85 2.50
CA TYR A 182 17.61 -5.87 1.69
C TYR A 182 18.20 -5.96 0.29
N ALA A 183 18.48 -4.83 -0.37
CA ALA A 183 19.11 -4.81 -1.67
C ALA A 183 20.52 -5.45 -1.64
N GLU A 184 21.30 -5.27 -0.56
CA GLU A 184 22.61 -5.94 -0.38
C GLU A 184 22.49 -7.47 -0.35
N THR A 185 21.34 -8.02 0.04
CA THR A 185 21.10 -9.46 0.04
C THR A 185 20.61 -10.01 -1.29
N GLY A 186 20.40 -9.12 -2.29
CA GLY A 186 20.04 -9.47 -3.67
C GLY A 186 18.56 -9.44 -4.00
N TYR A 187 17.71 -8.93 -3.10
CA TYR A 187 16.29 -8.71 -3.41
C TYR A 187 16.10 -7.50 -4.32
N SER A 188 15.10 -7.56 -5.18
CA SER A 188 14.54 -6.37 -5.84
C SER A 188 13.69 -5.60 -4.82
N VAL A 189 14.07 -4.35 -4.53
CA VAL A 189 13.49 -3.57 -3.42
C VAL A 189 12.95 -2.26 -3.93
N CYS A 190 11.73 -1.91 -3.51
CA CYS A 190 11.15 -0.58 -3.68
C CYS A 190 10.89 0.07 -2.31
N LEU A 191 11.38 1.30 -2.13
CA LEU A 191 11.09 2.14 -0.97
C LEU A 191 10.03 3.16 -1.33
N VAL A 192 8.92 3.17 -0.60
CA VAL A 192 7.79 4.09 -0.79
C VAL A 192 7.75 5.10 0.35
N ASP A 193 7.73 6.38 0.03
CA ASP A 193 7.51 7.47 0.99
C ASP A 193 6.01 7.79 1.06
N ALA A 194 5.34 7.25 2.07
CA ALA A 194 3.91 7.43 2.34
C ALA A 194 3.65 8.41 3.51
N ASP A 195 4.65 9.18 3.95
CA ASP A 195 4.46 10.20 4.99
C ASP A 195 3.78 11.45 4.41
N THR A 196 2.46 11.54 4.58
CA THR A 196 1.63 12.67 4.13
C THR A 196 1.81 13.95 4.96
N TYR A 197 2.62 13.92 6.03
CA TYR A 197 2.92 15.07 6.87
C TYR A 197 4.30 15.65 6.59
N GLY A 198 5.28 14.80 6.25
CA GLY A 198 6.65 15.23 6.13
C GLY A 198 7.50 14.31 5.26
N ALA A 199 7.02 13.99 4.06
CA ALA A 199 7.76 13.19 3.09
C ALA A 199 9.19 13.70 2.94
N SER A 200 10.16 12.80 3.12
CA SER A 200 11.57 13.20 3.24
C SER A 200 12.58 12.19 2.67
N VAL A 201 12.13 11.05 2.16
CA VAL A 201 13.00 10.03 1.56
C VAL A 201 13.81 10.61 0.40
N GLY A 202 13.15 11.30 -0.53
CA GLY A 202 13.82 11.93 -1.68
C GLY A 202 14.88 12.93 -1.24
N ALA A 203 14.55 13.83 -0.32
CA ALA A 203 15.48 14.83 0.20
C ALA A 203 16.67 14.20 0.95
N ALA A 204 16.43 13.15 1.75
CA ALA A 204 17.46 12.44 2.49
C ALA A 204 18.46 11.73 1.58
N LEU A 205 18.05 11.34 0.38
CA LEU A 205 18.88 10.68 -0.63
C LEU A 205 19.38 11.62 -1.74
N GLY A 206 19.17 12.94 -1.54
CA GLY A 206 19.70 13.96 -2.47
C GLY A 206 18.96 14.03 -3.80
N LEU A 207 17.75 13.49 -3.89
CA LEU A 207 16.87 13.67 -5.04
C LEU A 207 16.25 15.07 -4.97
N THR A 208 16.46 15.85 -6.01
CA THR A 208 16.05 17.27 -6.07
C THR A 208 14.81 17.51 -6.91
N ASP A 209 14.23 16.46 -7.46
CA ASP A 209 13.07 16.58 -8.33
C ASP A 209 11.80 16.81 -7.51
N ASP A 210 11.04 17.82 -7.94
CA ASP A 210 9.78 18.25 -7.31
C ASP A 210 8.60 17.29 -7.60
N TYR A 211 8.88 16.09 -8.11
CA TYR A 211 7.83 15.14 -8.46
C TYR A 211 7.35 14.37 -7.24
N SER A 212 6.04 14.34 -7.07
CA SER A 212 5.37 13.46 -6.13
C SER A 212 5.01 12.15 -6.85
N SER A 213 5.95 11.21 -6.90
CA SER A 213 5.76 9.94 -7.63
C SER A 213 4.58 9.14 -7.10
N LEU A 214 4.41 9.09 -5.77
CA LEU A 214 3.31 8.35 -5.14
C LEU A 214 1.94 8.92 -5.54
N ALA A 215 1.76 10.23 -5.50
CA ALA A 215 0.50 10.85 -5.91
C ALA A 215 0.19 10.62 -7.39
N GLN A 216 1.21 10.65 -8.26
CA GLN A 216 1.04 10.35 -9.68
C GLN A 216 0.68 8.87 -9.92
N LEU A 217 1.30 7.94 -9.21
CA LEU A 217 0.95 6.52 -9.28
C LEU A 217 -0.49 6.28 -8.80
N CYS A 218 -0.91 6.90 -7.69
CA CYS A 218 -2.29 6.84 -7.22
C CYS A 218 -3.27 7.39 -8.27
N HIS A 219 -2.92 8.51 -8.92
CA HIS A 219 -3.73 9.05 -9.99
C HIS A 219 -3.85 8.10 -11.20
N HIS A 220 -2.77 7.42 -11.60
CA HIS A 220 -2.83 6.41 -12.67
C HIS A 220 -3.62 5.18 -12.24
N ALA A 221 -3.43 4.71 -11.01
CA ALA A 221 -4.16 3.58 -10.45
C ALA A 221 -5.67 3.82 -10.50
N ASP A 222 -6.12 5.00 -10.10
CA ASP A 222 -7.52 5.40 -10.12
C ASP A 222 -8.14 5.47 -11.53
N ARG A 223 -7.30 5.65 -12.57
CA ARG A 223 -7.76 5.84 -13.96
C ARG A 223 -7.64 4.61 -14.86
N GLY A 224 -7.51 3.44 -14.30
CA GLY A 224 -7.49 2.19 -15.08
C GLY A 224 -6.24 1.34 -14.89
N GLY A 225 -5.46 1.64 -13.87
CA GLY A 225 -4.29 0.85 -13.48
C GLY A 225 -2.95 1.47 -13.90
N ILE A 226 -1.88 0.85 -13.41
CA ILE A 226 -0.51 1.32 -13.61
C ILE A 226 0.17 0.40 -14.62
N THR A 227 0.60 0.96 -15.74
CA THR A 227 1.42 0.22 -16.70
C THR A 227 2.87 0.10 -16.22
N GLN A 228 3.58 -0.94 -16.65
CA GLN A 228 5.00 -1.13 -16.35
C GLN A 228 5.85 0.08 -16.78
N GLN A 229 5.46 0.75 -17.86
CA GLN A 229 6.17 1.95 -18.32
C GLN A 229 5.96 3.12 -17.37
N GLN A 230 4.72 3.39 -16.93
CA GLN A 230 4.41 4.44 -15.95
C GLN A 230 5.11 4.20 -14.62
N LEU A 231 5.10 2.94 -14.13
CA LEU A 231 5.84 2.59 -12.93
C LEU A 231 7.32 2.93 -13.07
N LYS A 232 7.95 2.53 -14.19
CA LYS A 232 9.36 2.79 -14.45
C LYS A 232 9.69 4.29 -14.58
N GLU A 233 8.81 5.07 -15.17
CA GLU A 233 9.00 6.53 -15.35
C GLU A 233 8.88 7.29 -14.03
N LEU A 234 8.05 6.80 -13.10
CA LEU A 234 7.79 7.42 -11.80
C LEU A 234 8.68 6.87 -10.67
N THR A 235 9.50 5.87 -10.97
CA THR A 235 10.42 5.25 -10.01
C THR A 235 11.82 5.80 -10.18
N HIS A 236 12.48 6.12 -9.07
CA HIS A 236 13.87 6.60 -9.05
C HIS A 236 14.79 5.50 -8.52
N THR A 237 15.78 5.10 -9.32
CA THR A 237 16.75 4.10 -8.89
C THR A 237 17.92 4.76 -8.15
N VAL A 238 18.21 4.29 -6.94
CA VAL A 238 19.30 4.74 -6.09
C VAL A 238 20.38 3.68 -6.02
N SER A 239 21.62 4.08 -6.29
CA SER A 239 22.79 3.22 -6.13
C SER A 239 23.20 3.15 -4.64
N HIS A 240 23.46 1.94 -4.16
CA HIS A 240 23.98 1.67 -2.84
C HIS A 240 25.13 0.66 -2.96
N ARG A 241 26.37 1.11 -2.83
CA ARG A 241 27.57 0.29 -3.11
C ARG A 241 27.52 -0.38 -4.50
N SER A 242 27.48 -1.72 -4.54
CA SER A 242 27.33 -2.51 -5.77
C SER A 242 25.89 -2.92 -6.08
N HIS A 243 24.92 -2.46 -5.30
CA HIS A 243 23.50 -2.80 -5.38
C HIS A 243 22.66 -1.56 -5.71
N TYR A 244 21.38 -1.80 -5.95
CA TYR A 244 20.40 -0.75 -6.27
C TYR A 244 19.10 -1.06 -5.56
N PHE A 245 18.37 -0.03 -5.22
CA PHE A 245 16.97 -0.12 -4.84
C PHE A 245 16.21 1.05 -5.45
N ASP A 246 14.93 0.83 -5.67
CA ASP A 246 14.06 1.82 -6.29
C ASP A 246 13.30 2.62 -5.23
N ILE A 247 12.92 3.86 -5.58
CA ILE A 247 12.22 4.78 -4.70
C ILE A 247 11.01 5.35 -5.41
N ILE A 248 9.89 5.39 -4.69
CA ILE A 248 8.71 6.18 -5.00
C ILE A 248 8.66 7.33 -4.00
N THR A 249 8.92 8.54 -4.49
CA THR A 249 8.93 9.75 -3.66
C THR A 249 7.53 10.11 -3.18
N GLY A 250 7.42 10.62 -1.97
CA GLY A 250 6.16 11.06 -1.37
C GLY A 250 5.66 12.41 -1.93
N ILE A 251 4.66 12.96 -1.28
CA ILE A 251 4.08 14.24 -1.68
C ILE A 251 5.08 15.39 -1.47
N ASN A 252 5.20 16.27 -2.44
CA ASN A 252 6.13 17.42 -2.38
C ASN A 252 5.49 18.68 -1.74
N ARG A 253 4.18 18.69 -1.53
CA ARG A 253 3.43 19.75 -0.85
C ARG A 253 2.39 19.15 0.10
N PRO A 254 2.20 19.76 1.27
CA PRO A 254 1.30 19.21 2.29
C PRO A 254 -0.17 19.11 1.87
N ASP A 255 -0.62 19.93 0.92
CA ASP A 255 -2.00 19.94 0.41
C ASP A 255 -2.31 18.78 -0.54
N ARG A 256 -1.29 18.10 -1.07
CA ARG A 256 -1.45 16.99 -2.02
C ARG A 256 -1.79 15.65 -1.38
N TRP A 257 -1.94 15.57 -0.06
CA TRP A 257 -2.35 14.33 0.60
C TRP A 257 -3.68 13.78 0.07
N VAL A 258 -4.57 14.65 -0.40
CA VAL A 258 -5.87 14.27 -1.01
C VAL A 258 -5.73 13.40 -2.27
N GLU A 259 -4.55 13.38 -2.88
CA GLU A 259 -4.24 12.57 -4.06
C GLU A 259 -3.83 11.13 -3.69
N VAL A 260 -3.51 10.87 -2.41
CA VAL A 260 -3.08 9.54 -1.92
C VAL A 260 -4.24 8.93 -1.13
N ARG A 261 -5.26 8.46 -1.85
CA ARG A 261 -6.43 7.82 -1.26
C ARG A 261 -6.16 6.37 -0.94
N SER A 262 -6.84 5.82 0.06
CA SER A 262 -6.70 4.42 0.50
C SER A 262 -6.79 3.43 -0.67
N ASN A 263 -7.88 3.46 -1.43
CA ASN A 263 -8.10 2.52 -2.54
C ASN A 263 -7.07 2.67 -3.67
N ALA A 264 -6.65 3.90 -3.99
CA ALA A 264 -5.63 4.13 -5.01
C ALA A 264 -4.26 3.62 -4.56
N LEU A 265 -3.90 3.87 -3.30
CA LEU A 265 -2.67 3.35 -2.72
C LEU A 265 -2.66 1.82 -2.68
N ASP A 266 -3.78 1.20 -2.37
CA ASP A 266 -3.94 -0.26 -2.37
C ASP A 266 -3.60 -0.86 -3.74
N LEU A 267 -4.11 -0.26 -4.83
CA LEU A 267 -3.78 -0.65 -6.21
C LEU A 267 -2.30 -0.42 -6.56
N VAL A 268 -1.71 0.66 -6.05
CA VAL A 268 -0.26 0.90 -6.19
C VAL A 268 0.51 -0.22 -5.51
N LEU A 269 0.15 -0.58 -4.28
CA LEU A 269 0.80 -1.65 -3.52
C LEU A 269 0.67 -3.01 -4.21
N ASP A 270 -0.50 -3.35 -4.78
CA ASP A 270 -0.68 -4.57 -5.59
C ASP A 270 0.29 -4.61 -6.78
N THR A 271 0.44 -3.48 -7.48
CA THR A 271 1.40 -3.36 -8.59
C THR A 271 2.84 -3.54 -8.10
N LEU A 272 3.18 -3.00 -6.95
CA LEU A 272 4.53 -3.08 -6.40
C LEU A 272 4.88 -4.49 -5.94
N VAL A 273 3.99 -5.20 -5.22
CA VAL A 273 4.26 -6.57 -4.76
C VAL A 273 4.30 -7.58 -5.91
N SER A 274 3.68 -7.26 -7.04
CA SER A 274 3.82 -8.05 -8.27
C SER A 274 5.14 -7.80 -9.02
N THR A 275 5.84 -6.70 -8.70
CA THR A 275 7.06 -6.25 -9.41
C THR A 275 8.32 -6.44 -8.59
N TYR A 276 8.27 -6.25 -7.28
CA TYR A 276 9.40 -6.29 -6.36
C TYR A 276 9.27 -7.42 -5.36
N ASP A 277 10.40 -7.99 -4.94
CA ASP A 277 10.45 -8.99 -3.87
C ASP A 277 10.10 -8.39 -2.51
N LEU A 278 10.50 -7.13 -2.29
CA LEU A 278 10.27 -6.39 -1.04
C LEU A 278 9.86 -4.94 -1.31
N VAL A 279 8.80 -4.51 -0.66
CA VAL A 279 8.34 -3.13 -0.63
C VAL A 279 8.50 -2.61 0.80
N VAL A 280 9.36 -1.60 0.99
CA VAL A 280 9.52 -0.91 2.27
C VAL A 280 8.71 0.37 2.25
N ILE A 281 7.89 0.62 3.27
CA ILE A 281 7.05 1.81 3.32
C ILE A 281 7.43 2.67 4.53
N ASP A 282 7.85 3.91 4.28
CA ASP A 282 8.02 4.96 5.30
C ASP A 282 6.66 5.63 5.54
N THR A 283 6.10 5.50 6.73
CA THR A 283 4.76 6.00 7.04
C THR A 283 4.77 7.23 7.93
N SER A 284 3.67 7.96 7.98
CA SER A 284 3.46 9.01 8.97
C SER A 284 3.21 8.42 10.37
N PHE A 285 3.05 9.31 11.35
CA PHE A 285 2.84 8.93 12.75
C PHE A 285 1.38 8.76 13.15
N CYS A 286 0.46 9.37 12.40
CA CYS A 286 -0.93 9.54 12.83
C CYS A 286 -1.78 8.34 12.44
N LEU A 287 -2.53 7.81 13.41
CA LEU A 287 -3.45 6.69 13.26
C LEU A 287 -4.92 7.11 13.43
N GLU A 288 -5.16 8.42 13.57
CA GLU A 288 -6.51 8.93 13.79
C GLU A 288 -7.34 8.80 12.50
N GLU A 289 -8.53 8.24 12.64
CA GLU A 289 -9.58 8.27 11.63
C GLU A 289 -10.58 9.38 12.01
N ASP A 290 -11.13 10.09 11.02
CA ASP A 290 -12.24 10.99 11.26
C ASP A 290 -13.57 10.23 11.07
N PRO A 291 -14.26 9.88 12.15
CA PRO A 291 -15.51 9.10 12.05
C PRO A 291 -16.60 9.83 11.25
N ALA A 292 -16.56 11.16 11.21
CA ALA A 292 -17.54 11.95 10.46
C ALA A 292 -17.29 11.87 8.93
N LEU A 293 -16.04 11.64 8.52
CA LEU A 293 -15.65 11.46 7.11
C LEU A 293 -15.64 9.97 6.70
N SER A 294 -15.56 9.04 7.65
CA SER A 294 -15.56 7.60 7.38
C SER A 294 -16.90 7.09 6.84
N PHE A 295 -17.98 7.85 7.03
CA PHE A 295 -19.32 7.48 6.55
C PHE A 295 -19.38 7.36 5.01
N ASP A 296 -18.57 8.13 4.28
CA ASP A 296 -18.60 8.15 2.82
C ASP A 296 -17.62 7.19 2.15
N GLY A 297 -16.62 6.65 2.87
CA GLY A 297 -15.60 5.73 2.33
C GLY A 297 -14.80 6.27 1.11
N LEU A 298 -15.20 7.41 0.57
CA LEU A 298 -14.70 8.04 -0.63
C LEU A 298 -14.09 9.41 -0.36
N THR A 299 -14.41 10.01 0.79
CA THR A 299 -13.79 11.27 1.22
C THR A 299 -12.35 10.98 1.64
N PRO A 300 -11.35 11.55 0.95
CA PRO A 300 -9.95 11.33 1.31
C PRO A 300 -9.69 11.74 2.75
N GLN A 301 -8.99 10.89 3.50
CA GLN A 301 -8.49 11.22 4.84
C GLN A 301 -6.97 11.30 4.81
N ARG A 302 -6.40 12.25 5.54
CA ARG A 302 -4.95 12.49 5.51
C ARG A 302 -4.15 11.29 5.98
N ASN A 303 -4.74 10.47 6.86
CA ASN A 303 -4.10 9.31 7.46
C ASN A 303 -4.31 8.02 6.65
N ASP A 304 -5.12 8.04 5.59
CA ASP A 304 -5.38 6.89 4.74
C ASP A 304 -4.10 6.19 4.27
N ALA A 305 -3.11 6.97 3.83
CA ALA A 305 -1.83 6.44 3.39
C ALA A 305 -1.13 5.62 4.47
N THR A 306 -1.16 6.09 5.72
CA THR A 306 -0.57 5.37 6.86
C THR A 306 -1.38 4.12 7.19
N LEU A 307 -2.70 4.27 7.34
CA LEU A 307 -3.59 3.17 7.73
C LEU A 307 -3.57 2.04 6.71
N THR A 308 -3.68 2.35 5.42
CA THR A 308 -3.58 1.38 4.32
C THR A 308 -2.21 0.69 4.32
N SER A 309 -1.12 1.45 4.45
CA SER A 309 0.22 0.87 4.50
C SER A 309 0.41 -0.12 5.64
N LEU A 310 -0.12 0.20 6.83
CA LEU A 310 -0.04 -0.67 8.01
C LEU A 310 -0.94 -1.91 7.89
N ALA A 311 -2.14 -1.75 7.33
CA ALA A 311 -3.06 -2.87 7.09
C ALA A 311 -2.47 -3.89 6.11
N ARG A 312 -1.81 -3.41 5.04
CA ARG A 312 -1.19 -4.23 3.98
C ARG A 312 0.18 -4.81 4.35
N ALA A 313 0.80 -4.35 5.44
CA ALA A 313 2.15 -4.80 5.81
C ALA A 313 2.17 -6.28 6.23
N ASP A 314 3.05 -7.07 5.63
CA ASP A 314 3.40 -8.42 6.10
C ASP A 314 4.27 -8.38 7.36
N HIS A 315 5.07 -7.31 7.50
CA HIS A 315 5.87 -7.04 8.69
C HIS A 315 5.83 -5.55 9.03
N LEU A 316 5.49 -5.23 10.27
CA LEU A 316 5.44 -3.88 10.80
C LEU A 316 6.60 -3.65 11.78
N ILE A 317 7.38 -2.61 11.57
CA ILE A 317 8.40 -2.16 12.51
C ILE A 317 7.89 -0.92 13.24
N ALA A 318 7.56 -1.10 14.52
CA ALA A 318 7.14 -0.01 15.40
C ALA A 318 8.35 0.62 16.08
N LEU A 319 8.69 1.85 15.67
CA LEU A 319 9.90 2.56 16.09
C LEU A 319 9.62 3.61 17.16
N GLY A 320 10.23 3.46 18.35
CA GLY A 320 10.20 4.44 19.43
C GLY A 320 11.54 5.13 19.66
N LEU A 321 11.51 6.27 20.34
CA LEU A 321 12.73 6.91 20.90
C LEU A 321 13.06 6.27 22.25
N ALA A 322 14.35 5.99 22.47
CA ALA A 322 14.87 5.46 23.72
C ALA A 322 15.14 6.58 24.73
N ASP A 323 14.09 7.24 25.20
CA ASP A 323 14.17 8.25 26.25
C ASP A 323 12.92 8.26 27.15
N LEU A 324 12.94 9.09 28.20
CA LEU A 324 11.85 9.18 29.19
C LEU A 324 10.50 9.64 28.62
N VAL A 325 10.47 10.21 27.43
CA VAL A 325 9.25 10.65 26.74
C VAL A 325 8.85 9.67 25.64
N GLY A 326 9.82 9.15 24.90
CA GLY A 326 9.60 8.28 23.75
C GLY A 326 9.05 6.90 24.13
N VAL A 327 9.58 6.30 25.21
CA VAL A 327 9.12 4.98 25.67
C VAL A 327 7.63 4.98 26.06
N PRO A 328 7.16 5.86 26.97
CA PRO A 328 5.73 5.94 27.28
C PRO A 328 4.85 6.31 26.09
N ARG A 329 5.41 7.08 25.14
CA ARG A 329 4.71 7.48 23.93
C ARG A 329 4.46 6.27 22.99
N LEU A 330 5.47 5.41 22.79
CA LEU A 330 5.30 4.20 22.01
C LEU A 330 4.32 3.23 22.68
N ILE A 331 4.38 3.07 24.01
CA ILE A 331 3.45 2.21 24.75
C ILE A 331 2.01 2.65 24.52
N LYS A 332 1.70 3.95 24.68
CA LYS A 332 0.35 4.47 24.44
C LYS A 332 -0.08 4.35 22.99
N ALA A 333 0.84 4.59 22.05
CA ALA A 333 0.54 4.51 20.64
C ALA A 333 0.31 3.07 20.17
N TYR A 334 0.92 2.09 20.85
CA TYR A 334 0.67 0.68 20.61
C TYR A 334 -0.79 0.28 20.90
N ASP A 335 -1.40 0.82 21.95
CA ASP A 335 -2.81 0.56 22.25
C ASP A 335 -3.72 1.05 21.12
N THR A 336 -3.43 2.24 20.57
CA THR A 336 -4.16 2.75 19.40
C THR A 336 -3.93 1.89 18.17
N LEU A 337 -2.68 1.49 17.92
CA LEU A 337 -2.32 0.62 16.80
C LEU A 337 -3.05 -0.72 16.87
N SER A 338 -3.16 -1.31 18.08
CA SER A 338 -3.89 -2.55 18.32
C SER A 338 -5.39 -2.42 18.04
N GLN A 339 -5.97 -1.26 18.35
CA GLN A 339 -7.37 -0.98 18.05
C GLN A 339 -7.62 -0.88 16.53
N VAL A 340 -6.71 -0.24 15.81
CA VAL A 340 -6.82 -0.03 14.36
C VAL A 340 -6.61 -1.34 13.59
N LEU A 341 -5.57 -2.12 13.93
CA LEU A 341 -5.16 -3.30 13.15
C LEU A 341 -5.78 -4.61 13.66
N GLY A 342 -6.42 -4.58 14.82
CA GLY A 342 -6.97 -5.77 15.47
C GLY A 342 -5.87 -6.68 16.07
N PRO A 343 -6.26 -7.72 16.83
CA PRO A 343 -5.32 -8.50 17.64
C PRO A 343 -4.34 -9.38 16.86
N ALA A 344 -4.64 -9.69 15.61
CA ALA A 344 -3.78 -10.55 14.80
C ALA A 344 -2.45 -9.89 14.36
N PHE A 345 -2.33 -8.58 14.48
CA PHE A 345 -1.14 -7.85 14.04
C PHE A 345 0.11 -8.13 14.91
N ASP A 346 -0.05 -8.57 16.15
CA ASP A 346 1.03 -8.91 17.08
C ASP A 346 2.01 -9.96 16.52
N GLN A 347 1.55 -10.81 15.62
CA GLN A 347 2.38 -11.84 15.00
C GLN A 347 3.33 -11.29 13.94
N ARG A 348 3.06 -10.07 13.44
CA ARG A 348 3.82 -9.43 12.36
C ARG A 348 4.47 -8.12 12.75
N ILE A 349 4.54 -7.79 14.06
CA ILE A 349 5.15 -6.55 14.55
C ILE A 349 6.48 -6.81 15.23
N SER A 350 7.43 -5.90 15.02
CA SER A 350 8.70 -5.83 15.75
C SER A 350 8.83 -4.48 16.43
N ILE A 351 9.09 -4.50 17.73
CA ILE A 351 9.33 -3.30 18.53
C ILE A 351 10.80 -2.92 18.44
N VAL A 352 11.08 -1.71 18.00
CA VAL A 352 12.45 -1.19 17.85
C VAL A 352 12.58 0.15 18.56
N PHE A 353 13.65 0.30 19.33
CA PHE A 353 13.99 1.58 19.94
C PHE A 353 15.23 2.17 19.30
N ASN A 354 15.15 3.47 18.96
CA ASN A 354 16.23 4.21 18.33
C ASN A 354 16.83 5.23 19.29
N ARG A 355 18.07 5.64 18.99
CA ARG A 355 18.86 6.60 19.75
C ARG A 355 19.08 6.19 21.21
N VAL A 356 19.40 4.91 21.40
CA VAL A 356 19.76 4.39 22.73
C VAL A 356 21.08 5.00 23.16
N ARG A 357 21.07 5.72 24.30
CA ARG A 357 22.24 6.40 24.83
C ARG A 357 22.20 6.49 26.36
N THR A 358 23.38 6.53 26.98
CA THR A 358 23.53 6.59 28.45
C THR A 358 23.03 7.91 29.03
N GLU A 359 23.13 9.01 28.31
CA GLU A 359 22.68 10.33 28.73
C GLU A 359 21.15 10.42 28.90
N ALA A 360 20.40 9.58 28.18
CA ALA A 360 18.94 9.58 28.25
C ALA A 360 18.37 8.57 29.25
N LEU A 361 19.04 7.43 29.44
CA LEU A 361 18.51 6.29 30.21
C LEU A 361 19.45 5.84 31.36
N GLY A 362 20.61 6.51 31.54
CA GLY A 362 21.60 6.16 32.54
C GLY A 362 22.64 5.12 32.09
N PRO A 363 23.58 4.74 32.97
CA PRO A 363 24.74 3.92 32.63
C PRO A 363 24.40 2.55 32.01
N SER A 364 23.24 2.00 32.35
CA SER A 364 22.74 0.70 31.85
C SER A 364 21.55 0.92 30.92
N ALA A 365 21.68 1.81 29.93
CA ALA A 365 20.61 2.27 29.07
C ALA A 365 19.79 1.13 28.45
N GLN A 366 20.44 0.09 27.93
CA GLN A 366 19.78 -1.06 27.33
C GLN A 366 18.93 -1.83 28.36
N ALA A 367 19.50 -2.20 29.49
CA ALA A 367 18.78 -2.92 30.54
C ALA A 367 17.66 -2.08 31.17
N ALA A 368 17.85 -0.76 31.31
CA ALA A 368 16.84 0.17 31.81
C ALA A 368 15.63 0.24 30.84
N LEU A 369 15.91 0.23 29.55
CA LEU A 369 14.87 0.21 28.49
C LEU A 369 14.10 -1.12 28.52
N GLU A 370 14.78 -2.25 28.56
CA GLU A 370 14.17 -3.58 28.65
C GLU A 370 13.28 -3.70 29.89
N HIS A 371 13.79 -3.32 31.07
CA HIS A 371 13.03 -3.36 32.30
C HIS A 371 11.77 -2.46 32.25
N SER A 372 11.89 -1.26 31.66
CA SER A 372 10.76 -0.35 31.50
C SER A 372 9.72 -0.91 30.54
N TRP A 373 10.16 -1.52 29.45
CA TRP A 373 9.30 -2.15 28.47
C TRP A 373 8.58 -3.40 29.03
N GLU A 374 9.30 -4.30 29.71
CA GLU A 374 8.73 -5.48 30.37
C GLU A 374 7.66 -5.11 31.42
N ARG A 375 7.87 -3.98 32.09
CA ARG A 375 6.94 -3.56 33.14
C ARG A 375 5.69 -2.85 32.64
N PHE A 376 5.78 -2.08 31.57
CA PHE A 376 4.73 -1.16 31.13
C PHE A 376 4.30 -1.35 29.68
N GLY A 377 5.07 -2.04 28.87
CA GLY A 377 4.80 -2.31 27.48
C GLY A 377 3.88 -3.52 27.25
N PRO A 378 3.51 -3.77 26.01
CA PRO A 378 2.81 -5.01 25.63
C PRO A 378 3.72 -6.24 25.84
N SER A 379 3.12 -7.43 25.84
CA SER A 379 3.85 -8.70 26.01
C SER A 379 4.65 -9.11 24.74
N LEU A 380 5.33 -8.14 24.15
CA LEU A 380 6.18 -8.32 22.98
C LEU A 380 7.63 -7.95 23.32
N PRO A 381 8.64 -8.73 22.90
CA PRO A 381 10.03 -8.38 23.14
C PRO A 381 10.49 -7.19 22.31
N ILE A 382 11.50 -6.47 22.79
CA ILE A 382 12.22 -5.50 21.98
C ILE A 382 13.06 -6.27 20.95
N ALA A 383 12.79 -6.09 19.67
CA ALA A 383 13.48 -6.76 18.57
C ALA A 383 14.87 -6.17 18.29
N ALA A 384 15.03 -4.85 18.47
CA ALA A 384 16.32 -4.17 18.31
C ALA A 384 16.40 -2.89 19.12
N GLN A 385 17.63 -2.55 19.52
CA GLN A 385 17.99 -1.32 20.22
C GLN A 385 19.11 -0.63 19.42
N LEU A 386 18.74 0.39 18.64
CA LEU A 386 19.66 1.11 17.76
C LEU A 386 20.39 2.22 18.54
N PRO A 387 21.72 2.24 18.57
CA PRO A 387 22.46 3.25 19.30
C PRO A 387 22.34 4.64 18.68
N GLU A 388 22.47 5.69 19.50
CA GLU A 388 22.62 7.06 19.02
C GLU A 388 23.95 7.20 18.28
N ASP A 389 23.89 7.58 17.00
CA ASP A 389 25.05 7.90 16.17
C ASP A 389 24.71 9.02 15.18
N SER A 390 24.47 10.21 15.73
CA SER A 390 24.18 11.42 14.96
C SER A 390 25.27 11.75 13.93
N PRO A 391 26.59 11.60 14.23
CA PRO A 391 27.63 11.87 13.22
C PRO A 391 27.51 11.00 11.97
N SER A 392 27.23 9.70 12.12
CA SER A 392 27.04 8.78 10.98
C SER A 392 25.77 9.12 10.18
N ALA A 393 24.68 9.44 10.88
CA ALA A 393 23.41 9.84 10.25
C ALA A 393 23.56 11.17 9.48
N ASP A 394 24.27 12.16 10.05
CA ASP A 394 24.53 13.44 9.40
C ASP A 394 25.45 13.29 8.18
N LYS A 395 26.48 12.44 8.29
CA LYS A 395 27.36 12.11 7.17
C LYS A 395 26.60 11.51 6.00
N ALA A 396 25.69 10.56 6.28
CA ALA A 396 24.85 9.93 5.27
C ALA A 396 23.93 10.94 4.59
N ARG A 397 23.22 11.78 5.36
CA ARG A 397 22.32 12.82 4.83
C ARG A 397 23.04 13.87 4.00
N LEU A 398 24.22 14.34 4.46
CA LEU A 398 25.03 15.30 3.70
C LEU A 398 25.55 14.73 2.38
N ALA A 399 25.79 13.43 2.33
CA ALA A 399 26.22 12.72 1.12
C ALA A 399 25.06 12.26 0.23
N GLY A 400 23.80 12.40 0.66
CA GLY A 400 22.63 11.87 -0.05
C GLY A 400 22.71 10.35 -0.22
N THR A 401 23.12 9.63 0.84
CA THR A 401 23.29 8.17 0.83
C THR A 401 22.83 7.52 2.13
N THR A 402 23.03 6.23 2.28
CA THR A 402 22.63 5.46 3.47
C THR A 402 23.72 5.48 4.56
N ILE A 403 23.34 5.20 5.82
CA ILE A 403 24.29 5.00 6.92
C ILE A 403 25.17 3.80 6.63
N LEU A 404 24.60 2.73 6.08
CA LEU A 404 25.32 1.51 5.70
C LEU A 404 26.47 1.79 4.70
N GLU A 405 26.30 2.77 3.81
CA GLU A 405 27.34 3.18 2.87
C GLU A 405 28.30 4.21 3.48
N ALA A 406 27.78 5.26 4.14
CA ALA A 406 28.57 6.36 4.64
C ALA A 406 29.44 5.99 5.85
N ALA A 407 28.95 5.05 6.70
CA ALA A 407 29.60 4.68 7.96
C ALA A 407 29.47 3.16 8.26
N PRO A 408 29.97 2.27 7.37
CA PRO A 408 29.69 0.83 7.43
C PRO A 408 30.27 0.10 8.64
N GLN A 409 31.26 0.68 9.32
CA GLN A 409 31.97 0.06 10.44
C GLN A 409 31.37 0.43 11.81
N THR A 410 30.32 1.26 11.82
CA THR A 410 29.72 1.71 13.09
C THR A 410 28.80 0.64 13.69
N GLU A 411 28.57 0.74 15.00
CA GLU A 411 27.64 -0.13 15.69
C GLU A 411 26.22 0.05 15.14
N LEU A 412 25.81 1.28 14.84
CA LEU A 412 24.52 1.57 14.24
C LEU A 412 24.34 0.84 12.90
N ALA A 413 25.36 0.86 12.03
CA ALA A 413 25.29 0.14 10.76
C ALA A 413 25.14 -1.38 10.94
N ARG A 414 25.86 -1.96 11.92
CA ARG A 414 25.72 -3.39 12.26
C ARG A 414 24.33 -3.74 12.78
N GLN A 415 23.77 -2.91 13.65
CA GLN A 415 22.43 -3.13 14.20
C GLN A 415 21.33 -2.95 13.15
N LEU A 416 21.47 -2.01 12.22
CA LEU A 416 20.56 -1.86 11.08
C LEU A 416 20.56 -3.10 10.17
N GLN A 417 21.74 -3.67 9.91
CA GLN A 417 21.86 -4.90 9.12
C GLN A 417 21.25 -6.09 9.86
N ALA A 418 21.51 -6.24 11.17
CA ALA A 418 20.93 -7.29 12.01
C ALA A 418 19.40 -7.20 12.07
N LEU A 419 18.84 -5.98 12.14
CA LEU A 419 17.40 -5.76 12.11
C LEU A 419 16.79 -6.18 10.77
N ALA A 420 17.45 -5.88 9.65
CA ALA A 420 17.01 -6.33 8.33
C ALA A 420 17.01 -7.87 8.24
N ASP A 421 18.02 -8.53 8.79
CA ASP A 421 18.07 -10.00 8.86
C ASP A 421 16.95 -10.58 9.73
N THR A 422 16.67 -9.97 10.88
CA THR A 422 15.55 -10.36 11.76
C THR A 422 14.22 -10.19 11.03
N SER A 423 14.01 -9.07 10.35
CA SER A 423 12.80 -8.80 9.58
C SER A 423 12.58 -9.84 8.47
N ARG A 424 13.63 -10.22 7.72
CA ARG A 424 13.55 -11.30 6.71
C ARG A 424 13.13 -12.63 7.32
N ASN A 425 13.64 -12.95 8.49
CA ASN A 425 13.26 -14.17 9.19
C ASN A 425 11.79 -14.15 9.62
N THR A 426 11.29 -13.03 10.07
CA THR A 426 9.86 -12.82 10.40
C THR A 426 8.98 -13.01 9.17
N LEU A 427 9.42 -12.51 8.01
CA LEU A 427 8.72 -12.67 6.73
C LEU A 427 8.80 -14.09 6.16
N GLY A 428 9.67 -14.95 6.70
CA GLY A 428 9.87 -16.31 6.19
C GLY A 428 10.48 -16.37 4.79
N ILE A 429 11.12 -15.28 4.32
CA ILE A 429 11.71 -15.20 2.99
C ILE A 429 13.15 -15.73 3.01
N GLY A 430 13.43 -16.71 2.13
CA GLY A 430 14.78 -17.25 1.91
C GLY A 430 15.65 -16.28 1.10
N LYS A 431 16.93 -16.60 0.93
CA LYS A 431 17.78 -15.82 0.02
C LYS A 431 17.22 -15.87 -1.40
N PRO A 432 17.16 -14.74 -2.11
CA PRO A 432 16.70 -14.75 -3.50
C PRO A 432 17.60 -15.63 -4.35
N ALA A 433 17.02 -16.28 -5.36
CA ALA A 433 17.83 -16.96 -6.38
C ALA A 433 18.71 -15.91 -7.09
N PRO A 434 19.96 -16.24 -7.44
CA PRO A 434 20.81 -15.28 -8.14
C PRO A 434 20.12 -14.87 -9.44
N SER A 435 19.82 -13.56 -9.57
CA SER A 435 19.22 -12.98 -10.76
C SER A 435 20.18 -13.13 -11.93
N LEU A 436 19.74 -13.81 -13.00
CA LEU A 436 20.50 -13.96 -14.24
C LEU A 436 20.41 -12.71 -15.16
N THR A 437 19.59 -11.74 -14.78
CA THR A 437 19.45 -10.47 -15.51
C THR A 437 20.33 -9.41 -14.88
N PRO A 438 21.26 -8.79 -15.63
CA PRO A 438 21.95 -7.61 -15.14
C PRO A 438 20.90 -6.51 -14.89
N PRO A 439 21.06 -5.72 -13.81
CA PRO A 439 20.15 -4.63 -13.53
C PRO A 439 20.08 -3.69 -14.75
N PRO A 440 18.91 -3.09 -15.04
CA PRO A 440 18.81 -2.10 -16.11
C PRO A 440 19.84 -1.01 -15.85
N SER A 441 20.56 -0.61 -16.91
CA SER A 441 21.56 0.46 -16.83
C SER A 441 20.91 1.70 -16.21
N PRO A 442 21.42 2.24 -15.09
CA PRO A 442 20.84 3.42 -14.48
C PRO A 442 20.82 4.54 -15.51
N SER A 443 19.67 5.16 -15.76
CA SER A 443 19.63 6.49 -16.33
C SER A 443 20.40 7.35 -15.35
N MET A 444 21.60 7.80 -15.72
CA MET A 444 22.48 8.56 -14.83
C MET A 444 21.77 9.84 -14.41
N VAL A 445 21.15 9.83 -13.24
CA VAL A 445 20.83 11.06 -12.53
C VAL A 445 22.17 11.66 -12.13
N GLU A 446 22.56 12.70 -12.85
CA GLU A 446 23.79 13.44 -12.59
C GLU A 446 23.77 13.90 -11.14
N LYS A 447 24.64 13.36 -10.28
CA LYS A 447 24.82 13.80 -8.90
C LYS A 447 25.22 15.26 -8.92
N LYS A 448 24.26 16.18 -8.88
CA LYS A 448 24.52 17.60 -8.67
C LYS A 448 25.13 17.77 -7.28
N LYS A 449 26.22 18.56 -7.23
CA LYS A 449 27.00 18.82 -6.00
C LYS A 449 26.10 19.30 -4.84
N PRO A 450 26.42 18.87 -3.61
CA PRO A 450 25.61 19.17 -2.43
C PRO A 450 25.36 20.67 -2.19
N TRP A 451 24.18 20.97 -1.75
CA TRP A 451 23.54 22.30 -1.61
C TRP A 451 24.05 23.09 -0.40
N VAL A 452 25.30 23.08 0.00
CA VAL A 452 25.76 23.93 1.13
C VAL A 452 27.11 24.56 0.82
N ARG A 453 27.09 25.78 0.26
CA ARG A 453 28.05 26.81 0.63
C ARG A 453 27.29 27.95 1.31
N PHE A 454 27.03 27.85 2.59
CA PHE A 454 26.80 29.02 3.42
C PHE A 454 28.15 29.76 3.57
N THR A 455 28.48 30.60 2.60
CA THR A 455 29.51 31.59 2.80
C THR A 455 28.95 32.68 3.72
N ARG A 456 29.36 32.69 4.98
CA ARG A 456 29.21 33.87 5.81
C ARG A 456 29.86 35.04 5.09
N ARG A 457 29.06 36.02 4.65
CA ARG A 457 29.60 37.34 4.32
C ARG A 457 30.08 37.98 5.62
N PRO A 458 31.33 38.49 5.67
CA PRO A 458 31.76 39.29 6.82
C PRO A 458 30.91 40.56 6.84
N ARG A 459 30.37 40.89 8.01
CA ARG A 459 29.78 42.21 8.26
C ARG A 459 30.92 43.19 8.33
N SER A 460 30.97 44.17 7.41
CA SER A 460 31.69 45.41 7.50
C SER A 460 30.92 46.39 8.39
#